data_270b64e9336f0d413aa8ea27f361c96f
#
_entry.id   270b64e9336f0d413aa8ea27f361c96f
#
_cell.length_a   1.000
_cell.length_b   1.000
_cell.length_c   1.000
_cell.angle_alpha   90.00
_cell.angle_beta   90.00
_cell.angle_gamma   90.00
#
_symmetry.space_group_name_H-M   'P 1'
#
loop_
_entity.id
_entity.type
_entity.pdbx_description
1 polymer ?
#
loop_
_entity_poly.entity_id
_entity_poly.type
_entity_poly.pdbx_seq_one_letter_code
_entity_poly.pdbx_strand_id
1 'polypeptide(L)'
;NGVHTQIELFKIPQRHVLGFYKISYKPALGGRLKYGQGYYDFDEGGLLFASPGQVIGGNEDGAVCSEYTLLIHPDFFLGYPLAKKIKQYGFFSYTANETLHLSEEEKAVIMAIFRNIETELNNRIDDFSQDVIISQIELMLNYANRFYKRQFITRKVVSNDLLQKLEELLDYYFDQEMSSNQGTPSVSYLAENLHVSPSYLSDMLRSLTGRNTQQHIHDKLIEKAKEKLSTTSLSISEVAYALGFEHSQSFSKLFKTKTKLSPQEFRKSFN
;
A
#
# COMPACT_ATOMS: atom_id res chain seq x y z
N ASN A 1 19.17 4.98 -25.05
CA ASN A 1 19.13 4.78 -23.61
C ASN A 1 18.98 6.15 -22.96
N GLY A 2 17.79 6.75 -23.03
CA GLY A 2 17.59 8.12 -22.58
C GLY A 2 16.74 8.16 -21.34
N VAL A 3 17.27 8.69 -20.24
CA VAL A 3 16.48 9.24 -19.16
C VAL A 3 16.10 10.65 -19.60
N HIS A 4 14.83 10.90 -19.84
CA HIS A 4 14.36 12.23 -20.22
C HIS A 4 13.85 12.94 -18.97
N THR A 5 14.41 14.12 -18.70
CA THR A 5 14.06 14.99 -17.56
C THR A 5 12.93 15.97 -17.88
N GLN A 6 12.54 16.11 -19.15
CA GLN A 6 11.39 16.90 -19.58
C GLN A 6 10.50 16.09 -20.49
N ILE A 7 9.21 15.98 -20.12
CA ILE A 7 8.16 15.57 -21.04
C ILE A 7 7.53 16.86 -21.55
N GLU A 8 7.75 17.18 -22.83
CA GLU A 8 6.94 18.19 -23.50
C GLU A 8 5.46 17.77 -23.41
N LEU A 9 4.58 18.75 -23.18
CA LEU A 9 3.13 18.58 -23.07
C LEU A 9 2.53 18.04 -24.37
N PHE A 10 2.75 16.78 -24.66
CA PHE A 10 1.87 16.06 -25.58
C PHE A 10 0.51 15.90 -24.90
N LYS A 11 -0.58 16.04 -25.66
CA LYS A 11 -1.91 15.62 -25.22
C LYS A 11 -1.87 14.16 -24.89
N ILE A 12 -1.58 13.84 -23.61
CA ILE A 12 -1.54 12.48 -23.13
C ILE A 12 -2.96 11.92 -23.20
N PRO A 13 -3.19 10.74 -23.79
CA PRO A 13 -4.49 10.11 -23.80
C PRO A 13 -5.08 10.06 -22.41
N GLN A 14 -6.41 10.18 -22.28
CA GLN A 14 -7.10 10.23 -20.98
C GLN A 14 -6.78 9.04 -20.07
N ARG A 15 -6.32 7.91 -20.63
CA ARG A 15 -5.79 6.75 -19.92
C ARG A 15 -4.67 6.12 -20.71
N HIS A 16 -3.54 5.84 -20.05
CA HIS A 16 -2.41 5.12 -20.64
C HIS A 16 -1.75 4.20 -19.62
N VAL A 17 -1.16 3.13 -20.11
CA VAL A 17 -0.37 2.18 -19.29
C VAL A 17 1.10 2.58 -19.40
N LEU A 18 1.74 2.84 -18.27
CA LEU A 18 3.18 3.12 -18.25
C LEU A 18 4.00 1.81 -18.26
N GLY A 19 5.01 1.72 -19.12
CA GLY A 19 6.04 0.69 -19.07
C GLY A 19 7.19 0.98 -18.09
N PHE A 20 7.08 2.04 -17.29
CA PHE A 20 8.13 2.62 -16.46
C PHE A 20 7.69 2.72 -14.99
N TYR A 21 8.64 2.64 -14.06
CA TYR A 21 8.46 3.23 -12.73
C TYR A 21 8.42 4.74 -12.88
N LYS A 22 7.45 5.36 -12.21
CA LYS A 22 7.30 6.81 -12.17
C LYS A 22 7.42 7.30 -10.74
N ILE A 23 8.26 8.31 -10.53
CA ILE A 23 8.34 9.08 -9.30
C ILE A 23 8.16 10.54 -9.68
N SER A 24 7.12 11.19 -9.20
CA SER A 24 6.86 12.60 -9.54
C SER A 24 6.54 13.41 -8.31
N TYR A 25 7.16 14.60 -8.23
CA TYR A 25 6.83 15.62 -7.26
C TYR A 25 5.88 16.62 -7.91
N LYS A 26 4.77 16.89 -7.23
CA LYS A 26 3.83 17.95 -7.57
C LYS A 26 3.86 19.00 -6.48
N PRO A 27 4.21 20.26 -6.80
CA PRO A 27 4.10 21.37 -5.85
C PRO A 27 2.61 21.64 -5.58
N ALA A 28 2.33 22.41 -4.53
CA ALA A 28 0.97 22.86 -4.22
C ALA A 28 0.38 23.59 -5.44
N LEU A 29 -0.54 22.96 -6.10
CA LEU A 29 -1.28 23.50 -7.23
C LEU A 29 -2.76 23.26 -6.91
N GLY A 30 -3.50 24.34 -6.67
CA GLY A 30 -4.95 24.28 -6.57
C GLY A 30 -5.52 23.58 -7.81
N GLY A 31 -5.91 22.33 -7.66
CA GLY A 31 -6.47 21.53 -8.75
C GLY A 31 -6.88 20.16 -8.24
N ARG A 32 -8.07 19.74 -8.66
CA ARG A 32 -8.59 18.40 -8.36
C ARG A 32 -8.08 17.42 -9.41
N LEU A 33 -7.31 16.43 -8.99
CA LEU A 33 -6.93 15.32 -9.86
C LEU A 33 -7.96 14.20 -9.70
N LYS A 34 -8.60 13.82 -10.81
CA LYS A 34 -9.46 12.65 -10.83
C LYS A 34 -8.60 11.40 -11.04
N TYR A 35 -8.64 10.48 -10.09
CA TYR A 35 -7.99 9.19 -10.18
C TYR A 35 -9.00 8.10 -9.81
N GLY A 36 -9.38 7.25 -10.77
CA GLY A 36 -10.47 6.31 -10.57
C GLY A 36 -11.80 7.02 -10.33
N GLN A 37 -12.46 6.75 -9.21
CA GLN A 37 -13.71 7.38 -8.78
C GLN A 37 -13.54 8.53 -7.78
N GLY A 38 -12.32 8.83 -7.33
CA GLY A 38 -12.01 9.84 -6.32
C GLY A 38 -11.41 11.13 -6.89
N TYR A 39 -11.65 12.25 -6.21
CA TYR A 39 -10.99 13.54 -6.46
C TYR A 39 -9.95 13.79 -5.38
N TYR A 40 -8.82 14.38 -5.75
CA TYR A 40 -7.74 14.72 -4.84
C TYR A 40 -7.43 16.22 -4.90
N ASP A 41 -7.27 16.80 -3.71
CA ASP A 41 -6.85 18.20 -3.54
C ASP A 41 -5.36 18.22 -3.16
N PHE A 42 -4.53 18.88 -3.99
CA PHE A 42 -3.08 18.93 -3.84
C PHE A 42 -2.58 20.24 -3.21
N ASP A 43 -3.33 20.81 -2.29
CA ASP A 43 -3.01 22.12 -1.71
C ASP A 43 -1.61 22.18 -1.05
N GLU A 44 -1.04 21.03 -0.65
CA GLU A 44 0.27 20.97 0.04
C GLU A 44 1.40 20.36 -0.78
N GLY A 45 1.13 19.92 -2.03
CA GLY A 45 2.11 19.21 -2.85
C GLY A 45 2.46 17.80 -2.32
N GLY A 46 3.10 16.97 -3.14
CA GLY A 46 3.48 15.64 -2.70
C GLY A 46 4.22 14.79 -3.74
N LEU A 47 4.73 13.66 -3.27
CA LEU A 47 5.33 12.63 -4.10
C LEU A 47 4.32 11.55 -4.47
N LEU A 48 4.27 11.26 -5.77
CA LEU A 48 3.48 10.20 -6.37
C LEU A 48 4.40 9.13 -6.95
N PHE A 49 3.99 7.88 -6.77
CA PHE A 49 4.70 6.72 -7.28
C PHE A 49 3.77 5.90 -8.16
N ALA A 50 4.30 5.34 -9.25
CA ALA A 50 3.58 4.37 -10.06
C ALA A 50 4.52 3.28 -10.54
N SER A 51 4.01 2.04 -10.55
CA SER A 51 4.73 0.88 -11.08
C SER A 51 4.47 0.68 -12.57
N PRO A 52 5.36 -0.04 -13.29
CA PRO A 52 5.07 -0.49 -14.64
C PRO A 52 3.77 -1.29 -14.70
N GLY A 53 3.00 -1.11 -15.77
CA GLY A 53 1.71 -1.77 -15.97
C GLY A 53 0.52 -1.08 -15.31
N GLN A 54 0.74 -0.03 -14.51
CA GLN A 54 -0.33 0.73 -13.89
C GLN A 54 -0.99 1.70 -14.89
N VAL A 55 -2.34 1.76 -14.84
CA VAL A 55 -3.10 2.70 -15.64
C VAL A 55 -3.08 4.07 -14.96
N ILE A 56 -2.55 5.06 -15.65
CA ILE A 56 -2.56 6.45 -15.19
C ILE A 56 -3.58 7.24 -16.00
N GLY A 57 -4.51 7.90 -15.31
CA GLY A 57 -5.50 8.78 -15.92
C GLY A 57 -4.93 10.17 -16.20
N GLY A 58 -5.37 10.80 -17.31
CA GLY A 58 -5.15 12.22 -17.57
C GLY A 58 -6.14 13.10 -16.80
N ASN A 59 -5.79 14.38 -16.63
CA ASN A 59 -6.66 15.38 -16.02
C ASN A 59 -7.78 15.79 -16.99
N GLU A 60 -9.01 15.92 -16.49
CA GLU A 60 -10.10 16.55 -17.22
C GLU A 60 -9.98 18.07 -17.26
N ASP A 61 -9.34 18.69 -16.25
CA ASP A 61 -9.21 20.15 -16.13
C ASP A 61 -7.73 20.55 -15.92
N GLY A 62 -7.09 20.98 -17.01
CA GLY A 62 -5.80 21.65 -16.98
C GLY A 62 -4.61 20.75 -16.56
N ALA A 63 -3.51 20.88 -17.27
CA ALA A 63 -2.29 20.12 -16.95
C ALA A 63 -1.73 20.56 -15.59
N VAL A 64 -1.94 19.76 -14.55
CA VAL A 64 -1.17 19.89 -13.31
C VAL A 64 0.24 19.39 -13.61
N CYS A 65 1.14 20.32 -13.96
CA CYS A 65 2.53 20.02 -14.25
C CYS A 65 3.21 19.51 -12.96
N SER A 66 3.88 18.36 -13.04
CA SER A 66 4.84 17.98 -12.02
C SER A 66 6.08 18.87 -12.16
N GLU A 67 6.62 19.36 -11.06
CA GLU A 67 7.86 20.12 -11.08
C GLU A 67 9.03 19.22 -11.46
N TYR A 68 9.02 17.98 -10.93
CA TYR A 68 9.98 16.93 -11.26
C TYR A 68 9.24 15.61 -11.56
N THR A 69 9.69 14.92 -12.60
CA THR A 69 9.25 13.56 -12.92
C THR A 69 10.44 12.71 -13.33
N LEU A 70 10.63 11.61 -12.62
CA LEU A 70 11.59 10.58 -12.94
C LEU A 70 10.87 9.37 -13.50
N LEU A 71 11.18 8.98 -14.74
CA LEU A 71 10.71 7.77 -15.39
C LEU A 71 11.87 6.80 -15.52
N ILE A 72 11.71 5.58 -15.00
CA ILE A 72 12.79 4.61 -14.95
C ILE A 72 12.32 3.31 -15.59
N HIS A 73 12.97 2.90 -16.68
CA HIS A 73 12.69 1.61 -17.26
C HIS A 73 13.15 0.48 -16.33
N PRO A 74 12.39 -0.61 -16.16
CA PRO A 74 12.78 -1.73 -15.29
C PRO A 74 14.17 -2.29 -15.60
N ASP A 75 14.56 -2.31 -16.87
CA ASP A 75 15.86 -2.83 -17.33
C ASP A 75 17.03 -1.99 -16.80
N PHE A 76 16.81 -0.75 -16.43
CA PHE A 76 17.85 0.10 -15.82
C PHE A 76 18.40 -0.47 -14.51
N PHE A 77 17.60 -1.29 -13.83
CA PHE A 77 17.97 -1.94 -12.57
C PHE A 77 18.56 -3.33 -12.74
N LEU A 78 18.65 -3.86 -13.97
CA LEU A 78 19.17 -5.21 -14.18
C LEU A 78 20.62 -5.33 -13.69
N GLY A 79 20.90 -6.39 -12.93
CA GLY A 79 22.20 -6.60 -12.27
C GLY A 79 22.31 -5.96 -10.88
N TYR A 80 21.40 -5.09 -10.47
CA TYR A 80 21.43 -4.42 -9.17
C TYR A 80 20.43 -5.02 -8.17
N PRO A 81 20.76 -5.04 -6.87
CA PRO A 81 19.84 -5.49 -5.82
C PRO A 81 18.51 -4.73 -5.81
N LEU A 82 18.52 -3.46 -6.27
CA LEU A 82 17.35 -2.60 -6.35
C LEU A 82 16.26 -3.17 -7.26
N ALA A 83 16.60 -3.94 -8.29
CA ALA A 83 15.62 -4.62 -9.17
C ALA A 83 14.64 -5.53 -8.40
N LYS A 84 15.08 -6.12 -7.30
CA LYS A 84 14.25 -6.94 -6.41
C LYS A 84 13.61 -6.11 -5.31
N LYS A 85 14.38 -5.19 -4.73
CA LYS A 85 13.97 -4.36 -3.58
C LYS A 85 12.85 -3.40 -3.93
N ILE A 86 12.86 -2.81 -5.15
CA ILE A 86 11.85 -1.84 -5.59
C ILE A 86 10.42 -2.42 -5.55
N LYS A 87 10.27 -3.72 -5.81
CA LYS A 87 8.98 -4.42 -5.76
C LYS A 87 8.43 -4.61 -4.35
N GLN A 88 9.23 -4.38 -3.32
CA GLN A 88 8.84 -4.50 -1.92
C GLN A 88 8.29 -3.20 -1.33
N TYR A 89 8.47 -2.07 -2.03
CA TYR A 89 7.90 -0.80 -1.61
C TYR A 89 6.42 -0.73 -2.01
N GLY A 90 5.53 -0.84 -1.02
CA GLY A 90 4.07 -0.86 -1.20
C GLY A 90 3.53 0.39 -1.88
N PHE A 91 4.18 1.54 -1.68
CA PHE A 91 3.72 2.83 -2.20
C PHE A 91 3.73 2.95 -3.74
N PHE A 92 4.38 2.06 -4.47
CA PHE A 92 4.22 1.96 -5.92
C PHE A 92 2.85 1.41 -6.37
N SER A 93 2.10 0.82 -5.43
CA SER A 93 0.75 0.28 -5.65
C SER A 93 -0.34 1.10 -4.95
N TYR A 94 0.01 2.24 -4.37
CA TYR A 94 -0.94 3.14 -3.73
C TYR A 94 -1.77 3.89 -4.77
N THR A 95 -2.96 4.31 -4.36
CA THR A 95 -3.82 5.17 -5.18
C THR A 95 -3.39 6.64 -5.05
N ALA A 96 -3.86 7.49 -5.97
CA ALA A 96 -3.44 8.90 -5.98
C ALA A 96 -3.81 9.68 -4.70
N ASN A 97 -4.89 9.27 -4.02
CA ASN A 97 -5.32 9.85 -2.76
C ASN A 97 -4.47 9.41 -1.55
N GLU A 98 -3.54 8.48 -1.76
CA GLU A 98 -2.58 7.99 -0.78
C GLU A 98 -1.18 8.60 -0.98
N THR A 99 -1.13 9.80 -1.55
CA THR A 99 0.10 10.53 -1.85
C THR A 99 0.93 10.81 -0.60
N LEU A 100 2.24 10.80 -0.75
CA LEU A 100 3.17 11.19 0.30
C LEU A 100 3.24 12.72 0.41
N HIS A 101 2.76 13.27 1.50
CA HIS A 101 2.91 14.69 1.82
C HIS A 101 4.26 14.92 2.52
N LEU A 102 4.97 15.95 2.08
CA LEU A 102 6.30 16.29 2.57
C LEU A 102 6.25 17.58 3.41
N SER A 103 6.98 17.59 4.54
CA SER A 103 7.32 18.86 5.18
C SER A 103 8.32 19.63 4.30
N GLU A 104 8.52 20.93 4.57
CA GLU A 104 9.50 21.75 3.82
C GLU A 104 10.94 21.16 3.92
N GLU A 105 11.30 20.61 5.07
CA GLU A 105 12.60 19.96 5.27
C GLU A 105 12.68 18.65 4.45
N GLU A 106 11.66 17.83 4.46
CA GLU A 106 11.58 16.59 3.69
C GLU A 106 11.58 16.87 2.18
N LYS A 107 10.88 17.92 1.76
CA LYS A 107 10.87 18.41 0.38
C LYS A 107 12.30 18.82 -0.06
N ALA A 108 13.00 19.59 0.77
CA ALA A 108 14.38 20.01 0.47
C ALA A 108 15.30 18.80 0.21
N VAL A 109 15.18 17.73 1.02
CA VAL A 109 15.93 16.49 0.85
C VAL A 109 15.61 15.82 -0.49
N ILE A 110 14.33 15.65 -0.80
CA ILE A 110 13.89 15.00 -2.04
C ILE A 110 14.31 15.81 -3.27
N MET A 111 14.16 17.15 -3.22
CA MET A 111 14.57 18.03 -4.31
C MET A 111 16.08 18.00 -4.55
N ALA A 112 16.90 17.88 -3.49
CA ALA A 112 18.33 17.71 -3.63
C ALA A 112 18.69 16.41 -4.39
N ILE A 113 17.99 15.32 -4.12
CA ILE A 113 18.19 14.04 -4.82
C ILE A 113 17.79 14.16 -6.29
N PHE A 114 16.65 14.78 -6.62
CA PHE A 114 16.26 15.02 -8.01
C PHE A 114 17.32 15.83 -8.76
N ARG A 115 17.83 16.91 -8.15
CA ARG A 115 18.89 17.74 -8.75
C ARG A 115 20.19 16.97 -8.94
N ASN A 116 20.57 16.10 -8.00
CA ASN A 116 21.78 15.27 -8.15
C ASN A 116 21.63 14.30 -9.32
N ILE A 117 20.47 13.66 -9.48
CA ILE A 117 20.20 12.79 -10.63
C ILE A 117 20.22 13.59 -11.93
N GLU A 118 19.58 14.76 -11.97
CA GLU A 118 19.57 15.65 -13.13
C GLU A 118 20.99 16.08 -13.51
N THR A 119 21.79 16.46 -12.52
CA THR A 119 23.19 16.85 -12.73
C THR A 119 24.00 15.72 -13.33
N GLU A 120 23.86 14.49 -12.79
CA GLU A 120 24.55 13.31 -13.30
C GLU A 120 24.16 12.99 -14.75
N LEU A 121 22.90 13.14 -15.10
CA LEU A 121 22.37 12.91 -16.45
C LEU A 121 22.81 13.95 -17.47
N ASN A 122 23.03 15.20 -17.02
CA ASN A 122 23.47 16.31 -17.89
C ASN A 122 25.00 16.39 -18.02
N ASN A 123 25.75 15.70 -17.17
CA ASN A 123 27.18 15.61 -17.25
C ASN A 123 27.65 14.55 -18.27
N ARG A 124 28.96 14.43 -18.47
CA ARG A 124 29.53 13.37 -19.29
C ARG A 124 29.25 12.01 -18.61
N ILE A 125 28.43 11.18 -19.24
CA ILE A 125 28.13 9.83 -18.76
C ILE A 125 29.39 8.96 -18.86
N ASP A 126 29.77 8.30 -17.78
CA ASP A 126 30.87 7.35 -17.67
C ASP A 126 30.42 6.01 -17.10
N ASP A 127 31.38 5.11 -16.85
CA ASP A 127 31.10 3.75 -16.37
C ASP A 127 30.50 3.71 -14.95
N PHE A 128 30.58 4.80 -14.20
CA PHE A 128 30.05 4.91 -12.82
C PHE A 128 28.72 5.63 -12.75
N SER A 129 28.30 6.35 -13.79
CA SER A 129 27.07 7.15 -13.77
C SER A 129 25.82 6.34 -13.44
N GLN A 130 25.72 5.08 -13.91
CA GLN A 130 24.61 4.21 -13.57
C GLN A 130 24.60 3.88 -12.07
N ASP A 131 25.75 3.58 -11.48
CA ASP A 131 25.89 3.27 -10.04
C ASP A 131 25.48 4.47 -9.18
N VAL A 132 25.92 5.67 -9.57
CA VAL A 132 25.57 6.93 -8.90
C VAL A 132 24.05 7.15 -8.96
N ILE A 133 23.44 7.07 -10.13
CA ILE A 133 21.99 7.29 -10.31
C ILE A 133 21.20 6.26 -9.52
N ILE A 134 21.56 4.98 -9.56
CA ILE A 134 20.88 3.92 -8.82
C ILE A 134 20.97 4.16 -7.30
N SER A 135 22.13 4.60 -6.82
CA SER A 135 22.33 4.94 -5.40
C SER A 135 21.44 6.13 -4.97
N GLN A 136 21.30 7.15 -5.81
CA GLN A 136 20.38 8.28 -5.56
C GLN A 136 18.92 7.84 -5.56
N ILE A 137 18.51 6.98 -6.51
CA ILE A 137 17.15 6.43 -6.54
C ILE A 137 16.89 5.61 -5.27
N GLU A 138 17.81 4.74 -4.87
CA GLU A 138 17.67 3.93 -3.66
C GLU A 138 17.56 4.80 -2.40
N LEU A 139 18.36 5.86 -2.32
CA LEU A 139 18.31 6.85 -1.25
C LEU A 139 16.92 7.53 -1.20
N MET A 140 16.40 7.98 -2.35
CA MET A 140 15.07 8.59 -2.47
C MET A 140 13.97 7.63 -1.98
N LEU A 141 14.01 6.36 -2.39
CA LEU A 141 13.01 5.36 -1.99
C LEU A 141 13.08 5.05 -0.48
N ASN A 142 14.28 5.05 0.10
CA ASN A 142 14.45 4.88 1.54
C ASN A 142 13.87 6.07 2.33
N TYR A 143 14.09 7.31 1.86
CA TYR A 143 13.46 8.51 2.44
C TYR A 143 11.94 8.46 2.29
N ALA A 144 11.42 8.13 1.11
CA ALA A 144 9.98 8.00 0.89
C ALA A 144 9.34 6.99 1.87
N ASN A 145 9.97 5.82 2.05
CA ASN A 145 9.51 4.83 3.02
C ASN A 145 9.50 5.35 4.46
N ARG A 146 10.54 6.10 4.85
CA ARG A 146 10.61 6.76 6.16
C ARG A 146 9.50 7.80 6.34
N PHE A 147 9.25 8.61 5.32
CA PHE A 147 8.27 9.70 5.37
C PHE A 147 6.84 9.17 5.35
N TYR A 148 6.54 8.08 4.62
CA TYR A 148 5.25 7.40 4.74
C TYR A 148 5.01 6.87 6.16
N LYS A 149 6.00 6.24 6.78
CA LYS A 149 5.87 5.79 8.18
C LYS A 149 5.59 6.95 9.13
N ARG A 150 6.29 8.08 8.96
CA ARG A 150 6.00 9.31 9.70
C ARG A 150 4.57 9.78 9.44
N GLN A 151 4.13 9.82 8.18
CA GLN A 151 2.78 10.25 7.80
C GLN A 151 1.70 9.40 8.47
N PHE A 152 1.84 8.08 8.50
CA PHE A 152 0.89 7.18 9.18
C PHE A 152 0.80 7.49 10.69
N ILE A 153 1.93 7.80 11.33
CA ILE A 153 1.98 8.09 12.76
C ILE A 153 1.45 9.50 13.06
N THR A 154 1.77 10.49 12.24
CA THR A 154 1.40 11.89 12.52
C THR A 154 -0.06 12.19 12.18
N ARG A 155 -0.65 11.51 11.21
CA ARG A 155 -2.08 11.61 10.89
C ARG A 155 -2.94 10.68 11.76
N LYS A 156 -2.67 10.65 13.07
CA LYS A 156 -3.32 9.75 14.04
C LYS A 156 -4.83 9.71 13.96
N VAL A 157 -5.48 10.86 13.77
CA VAL A 157 -6.96 10.94 13.72
C VAL A 157 -7.49 10.13 12.54
N VAL A 158 -6.96 10.36 11.33
CA VAL A 158 -7.38 9.64 10.10
C VAL A 158 -7.01 8.17 10.18
N SER A 159 -5.82 7.87 10.70
CA SER A 159 -5.34 6.49 10.81
C SER A 159 -6.09 5.69 11.86
N ASN A 160 -6.47 6.31 12.99
CA ASN A 160 -7.29 5.67 14.01
C ASN A 160 -8.74 5.48 13.55
N ASP A 161 -9.32 6.44 12.81
CA ASP A 161 -10.64 6.30 12.18
C ASP A 161 -10.67 5.12 11.21
N LEU A 162 -9.61 4.96 10.41
CA LEU A 162 -9.50 3.83 9.48
C LEU A 162 -9.33 2.49 10.21
N LEU A 163 -8.58 2.46 11.30
CA LEU A 163 -8.44 1.27 12.14
C LEU A 163 -9.79 0.90 12.79
N GLN A 164 -10.50 1.86 13.33
CA GLN A 164 -11.83 1.64 13.91
C GLN A 164 -12.83 1.11 12.85
N LYS A 165 -12.86 1.72 11.66
CA LYS A 165 -13.71 1.26 10.56
C LYS A 165 -13.35 -0.15 10.09
N LEU A 166 -12.07 -0.53 10.12
CA LEU A 166 -11.64 -1.90 9.84
C LEU A 166 -12.20 -2.88 10.88
N GLU A 167 -12.13 -2.54 12.15
CA GLU A 167 -12.64 -3.39 13.23
C GLU A 167 -14.16 -3.55 13.10
N GLU A 168 -14.89 -2.45 12.90
CA GLU A 168 -16.35 -2.47 12.66
C GLU A 168 -16.73 -3.31 11.42
N LEU A 169 -15.97 -3.20 10.33
CA LEU A 169 -16.20 -3.97 9.11
C LEU A 169 -15.94 -5.46 9.32
N LEU A 170 -14.90 -5.82 10.07
CA LEU A 170 -14.61 -7.20 10.43
C LEU A 170 -15.70 -7.78 11.34
N ASP A 171 -16.17 -7.02 12.34
CA ASP A 171 -17.29 -7.45 13.18
C ASP A 171 -18.55 -7.66 12.36
N TYR A 172 -18.93 -6.70 11.54
CA TYR A 172 -20.06 -6.80 10.64
C TYR A 172 -19.99 -8.06 9.75
N TYR A 173 -18.81 -8.32 9.15
CA TYR A 173 -18.63 -9.47 8.26
C TYR A 173 -18.91 -10.81 8.94
N PHE A 174 -18.44 -10.99 10.17
CA PHE A 174 -18.64 -12.23 10.92
C PHE A 174 -20.01 -12.30 11.58
N ASP A 175 -20.57 -11.20 12.06
CA ASP A 175 -21.88 -11.17 12.72
C ASP A 175 -23.04 -11.36 11.74
N GLN A 176 -22.88 -10.91 10.49
CA GLN A 176 -23.84 -11.19 9.41
C GLN A 176 -23.61 -12.57 8.75
N GLU A 177 -22.74 -13.40 9.32
CA GLU A 177 -22.42 -14.74 8.81
C GLU A 177 -21.99 -14.77 7.32
N MET A 178 -21.47 -13.64 6.80
CA MET A 178 -21.00 -13.56 5.42
C MET A 178 -19.89 -14.57 5.15
N SER A 179 -19.11 -14.90 6.17
CA SER A 179 -18.04 -15.90 6.12
C SER A 179 -18.54 -17.28 5.67
N SER A 180 -19.75 -17.68 6.05
CA SER A 180 -20.34 -18.98 5.65
C SER A 180 -20.57 -19.09 4.15
N ASN A 181 -20.84 -17.96 3.46
CA ASN A 181 -21.17 -17.92 2.04
C ASN A 181 -20.02 -17.45 1.16
N GLN A 182 -19.17 -16.56 1.67
CA GLN A 182 -18.12 -15.88 0.89
C GLN A 182 -16.70 -16.28 1.32
N GLY A 183 -16.58 -17.16 2.31
CA GLY A 183 -15.29 -17.54 2.88
C GLY A 183 -14.72 -16.49 3.85
N THR A 184 -13.44 -16.59 4.19
CA THR A 184 -12.78 -15.61 5.04
C THR A 184 -12.60 -14.28 4.30
N PRO A 185 -12.77 -13.11 4.96
CA PRO A 185 -12.59 -11.82 4.28
C PRO A 185 -11.18 -11.67 3.73
N SER A 186 -11.08 -11.20 2.49
CA SER A 186 -9.78 -10.92 1.86
C SER A 186 -9.31 -9.51 2.18
N VAL A 187 -7.98 -9.29 2.07
CA VAL A 187 -7.39 -7.94 2.20
C VAL A 187 -7.98 -6.98 1.16
N SER A 188 -8.23 -7.48 -0.06
CA SER A 188 -8.82 -6.67 -1.15
C SER A 188 -10.25 -6.24 -0.82
N TYR A 189 -11.08 -7.15 -0.30
CA TYR A 189 -12.44 -6.83 0.14
C TYR A 189 -12.46 -5.72 1.20
N LEU A 190 -11.61 -5.83 2.21
CA LEU A 190 -11.54 -4.83 3.29
C LEU A 190 -11.05 -3.48 2.77
N ALA A 191 -10.01 -3.49 1.94
CA ALA A 191 -9.45 -2.27 1.36
C ALA A 191 -10.45 -1.54 0.45
N GLU A 192 -11.21 -2.29 -0.36
CA GLU A 192 -12.25 -1.75 -1.24
C GLU A 192 -13.36 -1.06 -0.43
N ASN A 193 -13.86 -1.71 0.63
CA ASN A 193 -14.90 -1.12 1.50
C ASN A 193 -14.39 0.09 2.30
N LEU A 194 -13.09 0.15 2.57
CA LEU A 194 -12.46 1.27 3.25
C LEU A 194 -11.95 2.37 2.28
N HIS A 195 -12.15 2.17 0.96
CA HIS A 195 -11.74 3.09 -0.10
C HIS A 195 -10.23 3.41 -0.12
N VAL A 196 -9.41 2.41 0.19
CA VAL A 196 -7.95 2.50 0.15
C VAL A 196 -7.34 1.34 -0.64
N SER A 197 -6.07 1.45 -1.03
CA SER A 197 -5.37 0.32 -1.65
C SER A 197 -5.01 -0.76 -0.61
N PRO A 198 -4.98 -2.05 -1.00
CA PRO A 198 -4.58 -3.15 -0.11
C PRO A 198 -3.18 -2.96 0.50
N SER A 199 -2.25 -2.40 -0.28
CA SER A 199 -0.89 -2.12 0.16
C SER A 199 -0.86 -1.00 1.20
N TYR A 200 -1.58 0.10 0.95
CA TYR A 200 -1.69 1.22 1.90
C TYR A 200 -2.28 0.77 3.23
N LEU A 201 -3.41 0.05 3.19
CA LEU A 201 -4.05 -0.49 4.39
C LEU A 201 -3.07 -1.33 5.21
N SER A 202 -2.34 -2.23 4.56
CA SER A 202 -1.39 -3.12 5.24
C SER A 202 -0.18 -2.38 5.83
N ASP A 203 0.35 -1.39 5.14
CA ASP A 203 1.50 -0.61 5.59
C ASP A 203 1.12 0.37 6.72
N MET A 204 -0.05 0.98 6.62
CA MET A 204 -0.63 1.83 7.67
C MET A 204 -0.87 1.02 8.95
N LEU A 205 -1.56 -0.11 8.87
CA LEU A 205 -1.81 -0.99 10.02
C LEU A 205 -0.52 -1.48 10.66
N ARG A 206 0.47 -1.89 9.84
CA ARG A 206 1.78 -2.31 10.34
C ARG A 206 2.50 -1.17 11.08
N SER A 207 2.36 0.06 10.61
CA SER A 207 2.98 1.22 11.26
C SER A 207 2.31 1.60 12.57
N LEU A 208 1.00 1.40 12.70
CA LEU A 208 0.23 1.73 13.91
C LEU A 208 0.24 0.61 14.96
N THR A 209 0.07 -0.64 14.52
CA THR A 209 -0.20 -1.78 15.41
C THR A 209 0.91 -2.83 15.41
N GLY A 210 1.89 -2.69 14.50
CA GLY A 210 2.91 -3.72 14.26
C GLY A 210 2.40 -4.92 13.46
N ARG A 211 1.13 -4.94 13.01
CA ARG A 211 0.46 -6.05 12.33
C ARG A 211 -0.10 -5.61 10.98
N ASN A 212 0.02 -6.45 9.96
CA ASN A 212 -0.58 -6.19 8.65
C ASN A 212 -2.08 -6.59 8.63
N THR A 213 -2.79 -6.24 7.56
CA THR A 213 -4.23 -6.53 7.41
C THR A 213 -4.56 -8.00 7.58
N GLN A 214 -3.77 -8.91 6.99
CA GLN A 214 -3.99 -10.35 7.11
C GLN A 214 -3.88 -10.84 8.56
N GLN A 215 -3.00 -10.23 9.34
CA GLN A 215 -2.86 -10.57 10.77
C GLN A 215 -4.07 -10.09 11.58
N HIS A 216 -4.64 -8.91 11.28
CA HIS A 216 -5.89 -8.44 11.88
C HIS A 216 -7.06 -9.37 11.55
N ILE A 217 -7.20 -9.81 10.28
CA ILE A 217 -8.21 -10.81 9.89
C ILE A 217 -8.05 -12.10 10.71
N HIS A 218 -6.83 -12.62 10.82
CA HIS A 218 -6.56 -13.84 11.58
C HIS A 218 -6.89 -13.67 13.07
N ASP A 219 -6.55 -12.52 13.65
CA ASP A 219 -6.82 -12.26 15.07
C ASP A 219 -8.32 -12.21 15.33
N LYS A 220 -9.11 -11.57 14.45
CA LYS A 220 -10.58 -11.56 14.53
C LYS A 220 -11.20 -12.95 14.33
N LEU A 221 -10.69 -13.70 13.36
CA LEU A 221 -11.09 -15.11 13.17
C LEU A 221 -10.92 -15.94 14.44
N ILE A 222 -9.79 -15.79 15.14
CA ILE A 222 -9.52 -16.53 16.37
C ILE A 222 -10.42 -16.05 17.51
N GLU A 223 -10.72 -14.76 17.60
CA GLU A 223 -11.68 -14.21 18.57
C GLU A 223 -13.06 -14.86 18.38
N LYS A 224 -13.60 -14.79 17.16
CA LYS A 224 -14.91 -15.41 16.82
C LYS A 224 -14.89 -16.94 16.96
N ALA A 225 -13.76 -17.59 16.68
CA ALA A 225 -13.59 -19.02 16.90
C ALA A 225 -13.69 -19.39 18.40
N LYS A 226 -13.03 -18.63 19.25
CA LYS A 226 -13.09 -18.84 20.72
C LYS A 226 -14.52 -18.67 21.22
N GLU A 227 -15.22 -17.64 20.77
CA GLU A 227 -16.62 -17.41 21.10
C GLU A 227 -17.48 -18.61 20.71
N LYS A 228 -17.47 -19.03 19.43
CA LYS A 228 -18.28 -20.18 18.96
C LYS A 228 -17.90 -21.49 19.66
N LEU A 229 -16.62 -21.74 19.94
CA LEU A 229 -16.15 -22.94 20.61
C LEU A 229 -16.59 -23.02 22.08
N SER A 230 -16.75 -21.90 22.78
CA SER A 230 -17.13 -21.82 24.19
C SER A 230 -18.64 -21.70 24.39
N THR A 231 -19.40 -21.17 23.42
CA THR A 231 -20.82 -20.84 23.59
C THR A 231 -21.75 -21.78 22.81
N THR A 232 -21.21 -22.62 21.91
CA THR A 232 -22.05 -23.50 21.07
C THR A 232 -21.64 -24.97 21.17
N SER A 233 -22.57 -25.87 20.81
CA SER A 233 -22.32 -27.31 20.67
C SER A 233 -21.86 -27.73 19.27
N LEU A 234 -21.61 -26.77 18.35
CA LEU A 234 -21.16 -27.04 16.98
C LEU A 234 -19.88 -27.89 16.98
N SER A 235 -19.76 -28.84 16.08
CA SER A 235 -18.52 -29.59 15.88
C SER A 235 -17.38 -28.65 15.44
N ILE A 236 -16.15 -29.09 15.58
CA ILE A 236 -14.96 -28.29 15.12
C ILE A 236 -15.04 -27.97 13.62
N SER A 237 -15.59 -28.91 12.83
CA SER A 237 -15.78 -28.72 11.39
C SER A 237 -16.87 -27.67 11.09
N GLU A 238 -17.98 -27.71 11.80
CA GLU A 238 -19.05 -26.72 11.65
C GLU A 238 -18.58 -25.32 12.04
N VAL A 239 -17.80 -25.20 13.13
CA VAL A 239 -17.18 -23.90 13.49
C VAL A 239 -16.23 -23.42 12.38
N ALA A 240 -15.42 -24.32 11.81
CA ALA A 240 -14.52 -23.95 10.72
C ALA A 240 -15.28 -23.44 9.49
N TYR A 241 -16.33 -24.14 9.08
CA TYR A 241 -17.18 -23.73 7.94
C TYR A 241 -17.93 -22.42 8.21
N ALA A 242 -18.48 -22.26 9.41
CA ALA A 242 -19.13 -21.01 9.81
C ALA A 242 -18.19 -19.79 9.79
N LEU A 243 -16.89 -20.02 9.98
CA LEU A 243 -15.85 -18.99 9.89
C LEU A 243 -15.25 -18.83 8.48
N GLY A 244 -15.77 -19.56 7.50
CA GLY A 244 -15.39 -19.42 6.10
C GLY A 244 -14.17 -20.23 5.66
N PHE A 245 -13.78 -21.25 6.42
CA PHE A 245 -12.73 -22.15 5.98
C PHE A 245 -13.30 -23.27 5.10
N GLU A 246 -12.69 -23.51 3.96
CA GLU A 246 -13.02 -24.65 3.08
C GLU A 246 -12.65 -26.00 3.73
N HIS A 247 -11.61 -26.00 4.57
CA HIS A 247 -11.09 -27.20 5.21
C HIS A 247 -10.88 -26.97 6.71
N SER A 248 -11.51 -27.80 7.55
CA SER A 248 -11.39 -27.74 9.02
C SER A 248 -9.94 -27.91 9.53
N GLN A 249 -9.09 -28.57 8.75
CA GLN A 249 -7.65 -28.75 9.07
C GLN A 249 -6.91 -27.40 9.00
N SER A 250 -7.23 -26.54 8.00
CA SER A 250 -6.65 -25.21 7.87
C SER A 250 -7.02 -24.32 9.06
N PHE A 251 -8.28 -24.37 9.47
CA PHE A 251 -8.76 -23.72 10.69
C PHE A 251 -7.99 -24.22 11.93
N SER A 252 -7.92 -25.53 12.14
CA SER A 252 -7.29 -26.14 13.31
C SER A 252 -5.80 -25.77 13.39
N LYS A 253 -5.11 -25.73 12.24
CA LYS A 253 -3.71 -25.31 12.15
C LYS A 253 -3.53 -23.85 12.53
N LEU A 254 -4.36 -22.95 11.98
CA LEU A 254 -4.33 -21.53 12.30
C LEU A 254 -4.62 -21.30 13.79
N PHE A 255 -5.68 -21.92 14.30
CA PHE A 255 -6.09 -21.80 15.70
C PHE A 255 -4.96 -22.25 16.64
N LYS A 256 -4.38 -23.42 16.42
CA LYS A 256 -3.25 -23.93 17.22
C LYS A 256 -2.01 -23.05 17.13
N THR A 257 -1.73 -22.50 15.95
CA THR A 257 -0.60 -21.59 15.76
C THR A 257 -0.76 -20.31 16.60
N LYS A 258 -1.97 -19.77 16.65
CA LYS A 258 -2.28 -18.51 17.35
C LYS A 258 -2.51 -18.71 18.87
N THR A 259 -3.15 -19.79 19.28
CA THR A 259 -3.56 -20.01 20.68
C THR A 259 -2.67 -21.00 21.46
N LYS A 260 -1.81 -21.75 20.76
CA LYS A 260 -1.00 -22.87 21.26
C LYS A 260 -1.82 -24.10 21.66
N LEU A 261 -3.16 -24.05 21.60
CA LEU A 261 -4.08 -25.15 21.87
C LEU A 261 -4.79 -25.54 20.57
N SER A 262 -5.12 -26.82 20.40
CA SER A 262 -6.07 -27.23 19.37
C SER A 262 -7.48 -26.72 19.70
N PRO A 263 -8.37 -26.56 18.71
CA PRO A 263 -9.78 -26.19 18.98
C PRO A 263 -10.48 -27.13 19.96
N GLN A 264 -10.16 -28.43 19.92
CA GLN A 264 -10.73 -29.43 20.83
C GLN A 264 -10.19 -29.27 22.27
N GLU A 265 -8.89 -29.05 22.43
CA GLU A 265 -8.29 -28.78 23.74
C GLU A 265 -8.85 -27.49 24.35
N PHE A 266 -8.98 -26.44 23.51
CA PHE A 266 -9.57 -25.18 23.93
C PHE A 266 -11.01 -25.36 24.43
N ARG A 267 -11.87 -26.08 23.68
CA ARG A 267 -13.24 -26.37 24.11
C ARG A 267 -13.30 -27.11 25.44
N LYS A 268 -12.44 -28.12 25.63
CA LYS A 268 -12.39 -28.89 26.90
C LYS A 268 -11.97 -28.04 28.10
N SER A 269 -11.35 -26.89 27.92
CA SER A 269 -10.98 -26.01 29.01
C SER A 269 -12.16 -25.20 29.58
N PHE A 270 -13.34 -25.23 28.93
CA PHE A 270 -14.58 -24.59 29.38
C PHE A 270 -15.64 -25.57 29.84
N ASN A 271 -15.46 -26.86 29.59
CA ASN A 271 -16.32 -27.96 30.07
C ASN A 271 -15.55 -28.76 31.13
#